data_1a93374ef0862a2969a0565babbad3ce
#
_entry.id   1a93374ef0862a2969a0565babbad3ce
#
_cell.length_a   1.000
_cell.length_b   1.000
_cell.length_c   1.000
_cell.angle_alpha   90.00
_cell.angle_beta   90.00
_cell.angle_gamma   90.00
#
_symmetry.space_group_name_H-M   'P 1'
#
loop_
_entity.id
_entity.type
_entity.pdbx_description
1 polymer ?
#
loop_
_entity_poly.entity_id
_entity_poly.type
_entity_poly.pdbx_seq_one_letter_code
_entity_poly.pdbx_strand_id
1 'polypeptide(L)'
;PGQAHLKLLQLPWSDIFTTNYDRLLERASYELTEQRFSVVLNKNDLLGSAGSTRIIKLHGSFPSQRPFIITSEDYRTYPQKFAPFVNTVQQSLLENTLCMIGFSGDDPNFNSWVGWMRDNLGENNMPRMYLLLHRAPSEARREWLRRKNVIAVDLSEMFPDKQPALIYESALDYLIKQWRASNEIGLKWAFKLPEQRHPQSTTIEQALPTLKTNHKNCPNLLTLPGERLPYLRKVVQSFSLILSDHCNQEKPNPTYEIDYLYEYDWLRTKALLPLFTPDIKNYKEILARHSNECNEAIISIRLSMLRTFRECGAWDEWDAAHKEICSAQSVLTSQQLHQLKWEECLFSFYRYEFQKLKQQLNDWMVPDDMPLWALRKASLLAEYGECVSARELLQNAILNIRRRLSHQSKPDLYDLSLESAMMSLQGFIAQALSSRFVSDDSPKVDPSDARHLTLHKKYHVSWEEQNAYYVSQLEAKWEPFHNHRSESTFDFGGTRANTYWGEDKDRMLAFSFLRFREETGMPFFVRSVHSNKKAACGAAERIAQYMPLWAIH
;
A
#
# COMPACT_ATOMS: atom_id res chain seq x y z
N PRO A 1 18.00 3.80 -26.24
CA PRO A 1 18.26 4.67 -25.08
C PRO A 1 19.45 4.15 -24.30
N GLY A 2 20.20 5.07 -23.62
CA GLY A 2 21.23 4.68 -22.66
C GLY A 2 20.66 4.58 -21.24
N GLN A 3 21.47 4.08 -20.28
CA GLN A 3 21.05 3.89 -18.90
C GLN A 3 20.56 5.19 -18.22
N ALA A 4 21.16 6.34 -18.55
CA ALA A 4 20.71 7.63 -18.03
C ALA A 4 19.24 7.96 -18.39
N HIS A 5 18.78 7.57 -19.61
CA HIS A 5 17.38 7.81 -20.01
C HIS A 5 16.42 6.92 -19.22
N LEU A 6 16.77 5.65 -18.98
CA LEU A 6 15.96 4.73 -18.16
C LEU A 6 15.89 5.20 -16.71
N LYS A 7 17.02 5.62 -16.14
CA LYS A 7 17.07 6.15 -14.77
C LYS A 7 16.31 7.46 -14.62
N LEU A 8 16.40 8.35 -15.62
CA LEU A 8 15.61 9.59 -15.60
C LEU A 8 14.12 9.29 -15.45
N LEU A 9 13.61 8.34 -16.22
CA LEU A 9 12.19 7.98 -16.22
C LEU A 9 11.75 7.21 -14.96
N GLN A 10 12.65 6.70 -14.13
CA GLN A 10 12.31 6.06 -12.85
C GLN A 10 11.99 7.07 -11.74
N LEU A 11 12.28 8.35 -11.93
CA LEU A 11 11.95 9.39 -10.97
C LEU A 11 10.50 9.88 -11.15
N PRO A 12 9.84 10.34 -10.08
CA PRO A 12 8.41 10.70 -10.07
C PRO A 12 8.16 12.10 -10.65
N TRP A 13 8.46 12.29 -11.91
CA TRP A 13 8.20 13.54 -12.61
C TRP A 13 6.70 13.76 -12.80
N SER A 14 6.25 15.01 -12.65
CA SER A 14 4.92 15.42 -13.11
C SER A 14 4.87 15.49 -14.63
N ASP A 15 5.82 16.22 -15.21
CA ASP A 15 6.00 16.37 -16.64
C ASP A 15 7.48 16.32 -17.01
N ILE A 16 7.78 15.84 -18.21
CA ILE A 16 9.12 15.86 -18.82
C ILE A 16 9.02 16.64 -20.11
N PHE A 17 9.59 17.83 -20.11
CA PHE A 17 9.70 18.67 -21.31
C PHE A 17 11.04 18.43 -21.99
N THR A 18 11.02 18.24 -23.30
CA THR A 18 12.26 18.08 -24.07
C THR A 18 12.23 18.89 -25.36
N THR A 19 13.35 19.52 -25.67
CA THR A 19 13.60 20.21 -26.92
C THR A 19 14.31 19.33 -27.93
N ASN A 20 14.73 18.12 -27.54
CA ASN A 20 15.39 17.16 -28.43
C ASN A 20 14.44 16.60 -29.46
N TYR A 21 14.95 16.43 -30.71
CA TYR A 21 14.19 15.85 -31.80
C TYR A 21 14.20 14.32 -31.82
N ASP A 22 15.19 13.68 -31.16
CA ASP A 22 15.33 12.23 -31.10
C ASP A 22 14.19 11.57 -30.30
N ARG A 23 14.13 10.25 -30.32
CA ARG A 23 13.10 9.45 -29.63
C ARG A 23 13.67 8.61 -28.49
N LEU A 24 14.74 9.05 -27.85
CA LEU A 24 15.42 8.26 -26.83
C LEU A 24 14.57 8.12 -25.56
N LEU A 25 13.89 9.19 -25.12
CA LEU A 25 13.00 9.16 -23.97
C LEU A 25 11.76 8.30 -24.25
N GLU A 26 11.14 8.46 -25.42
CA GLU A 26 9.97 7.66 -25.79
C GLU A 26 10.32 6.16 -25.87
N ARG A 27 11.48 5.83 -26.42
CA ARG A 27 11.96 4.44 -26.46
C ARG A 27 12.28 3.90 -25.07
N ALA A 28 12.87 4.71 -24.20
CA ALA A 28 13.12 4.33 -22.81
C ALA A 28 11.81 4.09 -22.05
N SER A 29 10.76 4.85 -22.32
CA SER A 29 9.46 4.68 -21.66
C SER A 29 8.79 3.35 -21.99
N TYR A 30 9.03 2.77 -23.16
CA TYR A 30 8.52 1.44 -23.54
C TYR A 30 9.25 0.28 -22.84
N GLU A 31 10.46 0.52 -22.32
CA GLU A 31 11.23 -0.49 -21.59
C GLU A 31 10.84 -0.55 -20.11
N LEU A 32 10.10 0.46 -19.59
CA LEU A 32 9.66 0.54 -18.22
C LEU A 32 8.25 -0.04 -18.08
N THR A 33 8.12 -1.09 -17.28
CA THR A 33 6.84 -1.77 -17.03
C THR A 33 6.06 -1.18 -15.86
N GLU A 34 6.75 -0.47 -14.95
CA GLU A 34 6.18 0.02 -13.69
C GLU A 34 5.48 1.38 -13.80
N GLN A 35 5.82 2.16 -14.83
CA GLN A 35 5.27 3.51 -15.03
C GLN A 35 4.74 3.68 -16.45
N ARG A 36 3.60 4.35 -16.56
CA ARG A 36 3.01 4.71 -17.85
C ARG A 36 3.29 6.17 -18.15
N PHE A 37 3.76 6.41 -19.37
CA PHE A 37 4.04 7.75 -19.89
C PHE A 37 3.14 8.06 -21.08
N SER A 38 2.60 9.28 -21.13
CA SER A 38 1.90 9.80 -22.29
C SER A 38 2.87 10.65 -23.11
N VAL A 39 3.15 10.23 -24.34
CA VAL A 39 3.99 11.01 -25.26
C VAL A 39 3.13 12.04 -25.98
N VAL A 40 3.47 13.31 -25.83
CA VAL A 40 2.76 14.46 -26.39
C VAL A 40 3.61 15.08 -27.49
N LEU A 41 3.16 14.90 -28.72
CA LEU A 41 3.82 15.41 -29.93
C LEU A 41 3.07 16.60 -30.54
N ASN A 42 1.76 16.68 -30.35
CA ASN A 42 0.89 17.70 -30.91
C ASN A 42 -0.21 18.11 -29.91
N LYS A 43 -0.96 19.16 -30.26
CA LYS A 43 -2.01 19.72 -29.40
C LYS A 43 -3.15 18.73 -29.05
N ASN A 44 -3.42 17.76 -29.92
CA ASN A 44 -4.48 16.79 -29.66
C ASN A 44 -4.05 15.76 -28.59
N ASP A 45 -2.76 15.43 -28.54
CA ASP A 45 -2.21 14.52 -27.53
C ASP A 45 -2.31 15.12 -26.12
N LEU A 46 -2.31 16.46 -25.97
CA LEU A 46 -2.52 17.13 -24.69
C LEU A 46 -3.89 16.81 -24.07
N LEU A 47 -4.93 16.68 -24.90
CA LEU A 47 -6.29 16.41 -24.43
C LEU A 47 -6.43 15.02 -23.80
N GLY A 48 -5.72 14.03 -24.32
CA GLY A 48 -5.76 12.64 -23.84
C GLY A 48 -4.72 12.29 -22.78
N SER A 49 -3.83 13.22 -22.41
CA SER A 49 -2.68 12.94 -21.54
C SER A 49 -2.88 13.32 -20.06
N ALA A 50 -4.06 13.82 -19.70
CA ALA A 50 -4.35 14.23 -18.33
C ALA A 50 -4.30 13.02 -17.36
N GLY A 51 -3.65 13.21 -16.21
CA GLY A 51 -3.56 12.18 -15.16
C GLY A 51 -2.43 11.17 -15.32
N SER A 52 -1.55 11.32 -16.32
CA SER A 52 -0.33 10.52 -16.47
C SER A 52 0.91 11.41 -16.54
N THR A 53 2.09 10.87 -16.21
CA THR A 53 3.35 11.56 -16.49
C THR A 53 3.54 11.73 -17.99
N ARG A 54 3.76 12.96 -18.44
CA ARG A 54 3.85 13.30 -19.87
C ARG A 54 5.29 13.49 -20.31
N ILE A 55 5.63 12.99 -21.51
CA ILE A 55 6.86 13.34 -22.23
C ILE A 55 6.45 14.28 -23.36
N ILE A 56 6.72 15.58 -23.20
CA ILE A 56 6.24 16.65 -24.08
C ILE A 56 7.38 17.13 -24.98
N LYS A 57 7.20 16.95 -26.29
CA LYS A 57 8.18 17.34 -27.32
C LYS A 57 7.89 18.76 -27.79
N LEU A 58 8.66 19.72 -27.28
CA LEU A 58 8.42 21.15 -27.54
C LEU A 58 8.82 21.58 -28.96
N HIS A 59 9.86 20.96 -29.54
CA HIS A 59 10.43 21.40 -30.82
C HIS A 59 10.21 20.44 -31.98
N GLY A 60 9.29 19.49 -31.85
CA GLY A 60 9.02 18.46 -32.82
C GLY A 60 9.78 17.15 -32.55
N SER A 61 9.58 16.13 -33.39
CA SER A 61 10.16 14.79 -33.23
C SER A 61 10.43 14.09 -34.54
N PHE A 62 11.64 13.55 -34.75
CA PHE A 62 11.98 12.71 -35.89
C PHE A 62 11.41 11.29 -35.74
N PRO A 63 10.91 10.70 -36.84
CA PRO A 63 10.53 11.30 -38.14
C PRO A 63 9.09 11.80 -38.15
N SER A 64 8.37 11.68 -37.02
CA SER A 64 6.91 11.63 -36.97
C SER A 64 6.23 12.97 -36.88
N GLN A 65 6.88 14.03 -36.31
CA GLN A 65 6.19 15.28 -36.03
C GLN A 65 6.94 16.51 -36.50
N ARG A 66 6.30 17.27 -37.39
CA ARG A 66 6.72 18.59 -37.90
C ARG A 66 5.71 19.66 -37.44
N PRO A 67 6.05 20.98 -37.49
CA PRO A 67 7.35 21.54 -37.88
C PRO A 67 8.41 21.39 -36.80
N PHE A 68 9.68 21.44 -37.18
CA PHE A 68 10.80 21.57 -36.22
C PHE A 68 11.03 23.04 -35.89
N ILE A 69 11.32 23.34 -34.64
CA ILE A 69 11.66 24.69 -34.20
C ILE A 69 13.17 24.86 -34.24
N ILE A 70 13.66 25.54 -35.30
CA ILE A 70 15.09 25.64 -35.60
C ILE A 70 15.51 27.09 -35.84
N THR A 71 14.71 27.85 -36.59
CA THR A 71 15.06 29.21 -37.01
C THR A 71 14.64 30.26 -35.96
N SER A 72 15.27 31.43 -35.98
CA SER A 72 14.87 32.55 -35.16
C SER A 72 13.41 32.95 -35.34
N GLU A 73 12.89 32.77 -36.58
CA GLU A 73 11.48 33.03 -36.89
C GLU A 73 10.55 31.98 -36.22
N ASP A 74 10.98 30.71 -36.16
CA ASP A 74 10.22 29.66 -35.45
C ASP A 74 10.10 30.02 -33.96
N TYR A 75 11.20 30.43 -33.32
CA TYR A 75 11.18 30.85 -31.90
C TYR A 75 10.33 32.11 -31.69
N ARG A 76 10.40 33.08 -32.60
CA ARG A 76 9.61 34.33 -32.49
C ARG A 76 8.11 34.05 -32.58
N THR A 77 7.70 33.15 -33.46
CA THR A 77 6.28 32.80 -33.69
C THR A 77 5.76 31.69 -32.77
N TYR A 78 6.65 31.05 -32.00
CA TYR A 78 6.33 29.91 -31.13
C TYR A 78 5.19 30.19 -30.16
N PRO A 79 5.15 31.32 -29.40
CA PRO A 79 4.10 31.59 -28.44
C PRO A 79 2.70 31.63 -29.06
N GLN A 80 2.59 32.03 -30.31
CA GLN A 80 1.29 32.13 -31.02
C GLN A 80 0.92 30.79 -31.67
N LYS A 81 1.85 30.15 -32.36
CA LYS A 81 1.60 28.91 -33.14
C LYS A 81 1.43 27.70 -32.20
N PHE A 82 2.12 27.70 -31.05
CA PHE A 82 2.17 26.60 -30.09
C PHE A 82 1.64 27.02 -28.71
N ALA A 83 0.68 27.95 -28.66
CA ALA A 83 0.10 28.46 -27.42
C ALA A 83 -0.35 27.37 -26.42
N PRO A 84 -0.95 26.23 -26.81
CA PRO A 84 -1.27 25.14 -25.87
C PRO A 84 -0.05 24.56 -25.16
N PHE A 85 1.08 24.42 -25.86
CA PHE A 85 2.33 23.95 -25.25
C PHE A 85 2.93 25.02 -24.32
N VAL A 86 2.91 26.28 -24.73
CA VAL A 86 3.38 27.41 -23.91
C VAL A 86 2.60 27.47 -22.59
N ASN A 87 1.27 27.41 -22.66
CA ASN A 87 0.40 27.42 -21.49
C ASN A 87 0.67 26.22 -20.58
N THR A 88 0.88 25.04 -21.16
CA THR A 88 1.20 23.82 -20.38
C THR A 88 2.54 23.97 -19.64
N VAL A 89 3.57 24.51 -20.30
CA VAL A 89 4.86 24.77 -19.66
C VAL A 89 4.70 25.83 -18.54
N GLN A 90 4.02 26.93 -18.83
CA GLN A 90 3.81 28.00 -17.85
C GLN A 90 3.05 27.50 -16.62
N GLN A 91 1.98 26.72 -16.80
CA GLN A 91 1.24 26.12 -15.70
C GLN A 91 2.13 25.14 -14.91
N SER A 92 2.87 24.27 -15.59
CA SER A 92 3.76 23.33 -14.92
C SER A 92 4.86 24.04 -14.12
N LEU A 93 5.38 25.16 -14.61
CA LEU A 93 6.38 25.98 -13.92
C LEU A 93 5.81 26.69 -12.68
N LEU A 94 4.52 27.04 -12.66
CA LEU A 94 3.86 27.61 -11.47
C LEU A 94 3.60 26.58 -10.39
N GLU A 95 3.29 25.35 -10.78
CA GLU A 95 2.85 24.29 -9.86
C GLU A 95 4.00 23.39 -9.36
N ASN A 96 5.13 23.36 -10.09
CA ASN A 96 6.21 22.40 -9.84
C ASN A 96 7.59 23.08 -9.78
N THR A 97 8.53 22.37 -9.17
CA THR A 97 9.95 22.72 -9.22
C THR A 97 10.57 22.25 -10.53
N LEU A 98 11.21 23.14 -11.28
CA LEU A 98 11.91 22.78 -12.54
C LEU A 98 13.30 22.22 -12.25
N CYS A 99 13.60 21.05 -12.82
CA CYS A 99 14.94 20.46 -12.85
C CYS A 99 15.41 20.34 -14.30
N MET A 100 16.46 21.03 -14.67
CA MET A 100 17.05 21.02 -16.01
C MET A 100 18.25 20.08 -16.06
N ILE A 101 18.23 19.13 -16.99
CA ILE A 101 19.26 18.08 -17.17
C ILE A 101 19.71 18.06 -18.62
N GLY A 102 21.01 18.18 -18.87
CA GLY A 102 21.56 18.23 -20.22
C GLY A 102 21.11 19.46 -21.01
N PHE A 103 20.79 20.56 -20.33
CA PHE A 103 20.25 21.79 -20.89
C PHE A 103 21.20 22.94 -20.64
N SER A 104 21.42 23.84 -21.63
CA SER A 104 22.34 24.96 -21.47
C SER A 104 21.75 26.15 -20.72
N GLY A 105 20.43 26.27 -20.70
CA GLY A 105 19.73 27.46 -20.18
C GLY A 105 19.71 28.65 -21.14
N ASP A 106 20.18 28.49 -22.37
CA ASP A 106 20.26 29.56 -23.37
C ASP A 106 19.11 29.55 -24.38
N ASP A 107 18.19 28.59 -24.27
CA ASP A 107 17.03 28.49 -25.14
C ASP A 107 16.14 29.74 -25.03
N PRO A 108 15.81 30.40 -26.17
CA PRO A 108 15.02 31.62 -26.18
C PRO A 108 13.63 31.48 -25.58
N ASN A 109 12.96 30.33 -25.79
CA ASN A 109 11.65 30.06 -25.21
C ASN A 109 11.75 29.94 -23.70
N PHE A 110 12.77 29.24 -23.18
CA PHE A 110 13.02 29.14 -21.75
C PHE A 110 13.23 30.52 -21.11
N ASN A 111 14.05 31.37 -21.74
CA ASN A 111 14.28 32.73 -21.23
C ASN A 111 12.99 33.56 -21.22
N SER A 112 12.13 33.40 -22.23
CA SER A 112 10.81 34.03 -22.27
C SER A 112 9.89 33.56 -21.14
N TRP A 113 9.86 32.25 -20.82
CA TRP A 113 9.06 31.70 -19.74
C TRP A 113 9.54 32.13 -18.36
N VAL A 114 10.86 32.19 -18.14
CA VAL A 114 11.44 32.73 -16.89
C VAL A 114 11.07 34.20 -16.72
N GLY A 115 11.16 35.00 -17.79
CA GLY A 115 10.70 36.40 -17.78
C GLY A 115 9.21 36.51 -17.42
N TRP A 116 8.37 35.71 -18.08
CA TRP A 116 6.93 35.67 -17.81
C TRP A 116 6.62 35.32 -16.33
N MET A 117 7.32 34.32 -15.74
CA MET A 117 7.13 33.98 -14.32
C MET A 117 7.51 35.16 -13.41
N ARG A 118 8.62 35.82 -13.69
CA ARG A 118 9.06 36.98 -12.90
C ARG A 118 8.04 38.14 -12.94
N ASP A 119 7.51 38.39 -14.13
CA ASP A 119 6.54 39.48 -14.33
C ASP A 119 5.18 39.17 -13.65
N ASN A 120 4.79 37.89 -13.52
CA ASN A 120 3.53 37.52 -12.91
C ASN A 120 3.62 37.24 -11.41
N LEU A 121 4.73 36.69 -10.92
CA LEU A 121 4.90 36.30 -9.50
C LEU A 121 5.73 37.29 -8.69
N GLY A 122 6.49 38.17 -9.34
CA GLY A 122 7.53 38.98 -8.72
C GLY A 122 8.79 38.18 -8.37
N GLU A 123 9.94 38.86 -8.28
CA GLU A 123 11.24 38.21 -8.06
C GLU A 123 11.31 37.35 -6.78
N ASN A 124 10.65 37.79 -5.72
CA ASN A 124 10.70 37.13 -4.42
C ASN A 124 9.83 35.84 -4.33
N ASN A 125 8.86 35.68 -5.22
CA ASN A 125 7.92 34.60 -5.19
C ASN A 125 8.18 33.55 -6.30
N MET A 126 9.19 33.72 -7.12
CA MET A 126 9.54 32.77 -8.17
C MET A 126 9.96 31.41 -7.57
N PRO A 127 9.45 30.30 -8.09
CA PRO A 127 9.93 28.97 -7.72
C PRO A 127 11.43 28.85 -8.02
N ARG A 128 12.15 28.15 -7.15
CA ARG A 128 13.56 27.81 -7.42
C ARG A 128 13.64 26.79 -8.55
N MET A 129 14.56 27.04 -9.48
CA MET A 129 14.85 26.13 -10.58
C MET A 129 16.26 25.55 -10.41
N TYR A 130 16.46 24.31 -10.77
CA TYR A 130 17.76 23.63 -10.63
C TYR A 130 18.31 23.27 -12.01
N LEU A 131 19.59 23.58 -12.23
CA LEU A 131 20.32 23.19 -13.44
C LEU A 131 21.46 22.25 -13.05
N LEU A 132 21.37 21.00 -13.46
CA LEU A 132 22.40 20.01 -13.21
C LEU A 132 23.50 20.13 -14.26
N LEU A 133 24.74 20.36 -13.82
CA LEU A 133 25.91 20.59 -14.69
C LEU A 133 26.96 19.49 -14.42
N HIS A 134 27.49 18.92 -15.48
CA HIS A 134 28.55 17.89 -15.41
C HIS A 134 29.95 18.49 -15.12
N ARG A 135 30.08 19.80 -15.08
CA ARG A 135 31.30 20.54 -14.76
C ARG A 135 30.96 21.86 -14.11
N ALA A 136 31.89 22.37 -13.31
CA ALA A 136 31.76 23.66 -12.63
C ALA A 136 31.45 24.79 -13.63
N PRO A 137 30.40 25.59 -13.42
CA PRO A 137 30.17 26.81 -14.18
C PRO A 137 31.17 27.89 -13.75
N SER A 138 31.51 28.79 -14.68
CA SER A 138 32.28 30.01 -14.32
C SER A 138 31.49 30.87 -13.33
N GLU A 139 32.19 31.69 -12.55
CA GLU A 139 31.59 32.62 -11.59
C GLU A 139 30.55 33.52 -12.27
N ALA A 140 30.89 34.07 -13.42
CA ALA A 140 29.97 34.90 -14.22
C ALA A 140 28.72 34.15 -14.64
N ARG A 141 28.85 32.85 -15.00
CA ARG A 141 27.72 31.99 -15.36
C ARG A 141 26.85 31.68 -14.14
N ARG A 142 27.46 31.41 -13.00
CA ARG A 142 26.77 31.15 -11.73
C ARG A 142 25.93 32.34 -11.31
N GLU A 143 26.52 33.55 -11.37
CA GLU A 143 25.83 34.79 -11.04
C GLU A 143 24.68 35.09 -12.03
N TRP A 144 24.89 34.89 -13.31
CA TRP A 144 23.85 35.04 -14.32
C TRP A 144 22.66 34.11 -14.11
N LEU A 145 22.90 32.85 -13.75
CA LEU A 145 21.87 31.88 -13.40
C LEU A 145 21.13 32.28 -12.12
N ARG A 146 21.85 32.70 -11.09
CA ARG A 146 21.30 33.16 -9.82
C ARG A 146 20.29 34.31 -10.00
N ARG A 147 20.60 35.27 -10.87
CA ARG A 147 19.68 36.37 -11.23
C ARG A 147 18.39 35.91 -11.89
N LYS A 148 18.37 34.71 -12.44
CA LYS A 148 17.18 34.08 -13.00
C LYS A 148 16.50 33.12 -12.02
N ASN A 149 16.87 33.11 -10.77
CA ASN A 149 16.44 32.17 -9.74
C ASN A 149 16.75 30.70 -10.09
N VAL A 150 17.84 30.49 -10.86
CA VAL A 150 18.34 29.17 -11.23
C VAL A 150 19.54 28.80 -10.38
N ILE A 151 19.45 27.70 -9.65
CA ILE A 151 20.54 27.14 -8.84
C ILE A 151 21.33 26.17 -9.73
N ALA A 152 22.61 26.55 -9.98
CA ALA A 152 23.53 25.65 -10.68
C ALA A 152 24.07 24.60 -9.69
N VAL A 153 23.80 23.34 -9.97
CA VAL A 153 24.29 22.19 -9.20
C VAL A 153 25.48 21.61 -9.94
N ASP A 154 26.66 21.72 -9.36
CA ASP A 154 27.88 21.15 -9.91
C ASP A 154 27.99 19.67 -9.55
N LEU A 155 27.69 18.81 -10.51
CA LEU A 155 27.76 17.36 -10.33
C LEU A 155 29.19 16.85 -10.28
N SER A 156 30.18 17.59 -10.87
CA SER A 156 31.58 17.18 -10.81
C SER A 156 32.17 17.27 -9.39
N GLU A 157 31.65 18.19 -8.57
CA GLU A 157 31.99 18.28 -7.14
C GLU A 157 31.38 17.12 -6.35
N MET A 158 30.15 16.71 -6.71
CA MET A 158 29.47 15.58 -6.04
C MET A 158 30.03 14.23 -6.43
N PHE A 159 30.59 14.08 -7.63
CA PHE A 159 31.09 12.82 -8.20
C PHE A 159 32.49 12.99 -8.82
N PRO A 160 33.51 13.35 -8.04
CA PRO A 160 34.83 13.73 -8.56
C PRO A 160 35.54 12.57 -9.29
N ASP A 161 35.28 11.33 -8.92
CA ASP A 161 35.92 10.14 -9.49
C ASP A 161 35.24 9.61 -10.76
N LYS A 162 34.18 10.27 -11.24
CA LYS A 162 33.40 9.83 -12.39
C LYS A 162 33.82 10.52 -13.68
N GLN A 163 33.86 9.75 -14.76
CA GLN A 163 34.02 10.32 -16.11
C GLN A 163 32.83 11.22 -16.44
N PRO A 164 33.03 12.34 -17.16
CA PRO A 164 31.97 13.28 -17.52
C PRO A 164 30.73 12.62 -18.17
N ALA A 165 30.93 11.59 -18.97
CA ALA A 165 29.85 10.83 -19.63
C ALA A 165 28.94 10.07 -18.65
N LEU A 166 29.45 9.71 -17.46
CA LEU A 166 28.75 8.94 -16.43
C LEU A 166 28.21 9.79 -15.29
N ILE A 167 28.54 11.08 -15.23
CA ILE A 167 28.15 11.98 -14.13
C ILE A 167 26.63 12.09 -14.01
N TYR A 168 25.92 12.31 -15.12
CA TYR A 168 24.45 12.38 -15.09
C TYR A 168 23.82 11.07 -14.64
N GLU A 169 24.36 9.94 -15.08
CA GLU A 169 23.87 8.64 -14.67
C GLU A 169 24.04 8.43 -13.17
N SER A 170 25.19 8.79 -12.61
CA SER A 170 25.49 8.72 -11.18
C SER A 170 24.59 9.67 -10.35
N ALA A 171 24.32 10.87 -10.87
CA ALA A 171 23.42 11.81 -10.24
C ALA A 171 21.97 11.30 -10.21
N LEU A 172 21.50 10.68 -11.28
CA LEU A 172 20.18 10.07 -11.33
C LEU A 172 20.06 8.87 -10.39
N ASP A 173 21.08 8.03 -10.30
CA ASP A 173 21.14 6.95 -9.29
C ASP A 173 21.06 7.50 -7.86
N TYR A 174 21.79 8.55 -7.58
CA TYR A 174 21.73 9.22 -6.29
C TYR A 174 20.33 9.76 -6.00
N LEU A 175 19.71 10.47 -6.94
CA LEU A 175 18.35 10.99 -6.80
C LEU A 175 17.32 9.87 -6.60
N ILE A 176 17.41 8.78 -7.37
CA ILE A 176 16.53 7.60 -7.20
C ILE A 176 16.69 7.01 -5.81
N LYS A 177 17.95 6.86 -5.35
CA LYS A 177 18.24 6.34 -4.00
C LYS A 177 17.69 7.25 -2.91
N GLN A 178 17.88 8.57 -3.03
CA GLN A 178 17.34 9.54 -2.08
C GLN A 178 15.82 9.61 -2.12
N TRP A 179 15.22 9.58 -3.30
CA TRP A 179 13.78 9.55 -3.46
C TRP A 179 13.16 8.28 -2.86
N ARG A 180 13.73 7.12 -3.13
CA ARG A 180 13.31 5.86 -2.50
C ARG A 180 13.47 5.93 -0.99
N ALA A 181 14.61 6.39 -0.50
CA ALA A 181 14.84 6.57 0.94
C ALA A 181 13.92 7.61 1.58
N SER A 182 13.57 8.70 0.88
CA SER A 182 12.63 9.71 1.38
C SER A 182 11.17 9.27 1.31
N ASN A 183 10.81 8.42 0.36
CA ASN A 183 9.51 7.77 0.32
C ASN A 183 9.42 6.58 1.30
N GLU A 184 10.57 5.98 1.66
CA GLU A 184 10.69 5.07 2.80
C GLU A 184 10.62 5.81 4.16
N ILE A 185 10.68 7.15 4.19
CA ILE A 185 10.70 7.97 5.42
C ILE A 185 9.42 7.85 6.26
N GLY A 186 8.33 7.33 5.71
CA GLY A 186 7.17 6.91 6.51
C GLY A 186 7.32 5.51 7.12
N LEU A 187 8.21 4.68 6.57
CA LEU A 187 8.22 3.24 6.79
C LEU A 187 9.65 2.72 7.00
N LYS A 188 10.41 3.34 7.93
CA LYS A 188 11.66 2.70 8.39
C LYS A 188 11.33 1.42 9.16
N TRP A 189 11.22 0.35 8.43
CA TRP A 189 10.97 -1.00 8.92
C TRP A 189 12.29 -1.63 9.33
N ALA A 190 12.67 -1.44 10.55
CA ALA A 190 13.78 -2.20 11.10
C ALA A 190 13.22 -3.25 12.09
N PHE A 191 12.44 -4.22 11.57
CA PHE A 191 12.21 -5.43 12.34
C PHE A 191 13.53 -6.15 12.51
N LYS A 192 13.96 -6.27 13.76
CA LYS A 192 15.18 -6.97 14.11
C LYS A 192 14.84 -8.43 14.39
N LEU A 193 15.69 -9.32 13.88
CA LEU A 193 15.73 -10.69 14.34
C LEU A 193 16.29 -10.72 15.78
N PRO A 194 15.92 -11.71 16.60
CA PRO A 194 16.56 -11.91 17.88
C PRO A 194 18.07 -12.11 17.65
N GLU A 195 18.92 -11.57 18.52
CA GLU A 195 20.36 -11.76 18.45
C GLU A 195 20.67 -13.25 18.66
N GLN A 196 20.98 -13.93 17.57
CA GLN A 196 21.36 -15.34 17.62
C GLN A 196 22.87 -15.45 17.81
N ARG A 197 23.31 -15.79 19.01
CA ARG A 197 24.66 -16.38 19.19
C ARG A 197 24.67 -17.88 18.87
N HIS A 198 23.55 -18.58 19.13
CA HIS A 198 23.24 -19.95 18.66
C HIS A 198 21.67 -20.09 18.69
N PRO A 199 21.02 -20.74 17.69
CA PRO A 199 19.56 -20.88 17.64
C PRO A 199 18.95 -21.57 18.87
N GLN A 200 19.73 -22.38 19.60
CA GLN A 200 19.28 -23.19 20.75
C GLN A 200 19.53 -22.56 22.12
N SER A 201 19.97 -21.30 22.22
CA SER A 201 20.37 -20.70 23.49
C SER A 201 19.70 -19.37 23.85
N THR A 202 18.82 -18.85 23.01
CA THR A 202 18.15 -17.57 23.27
C THR A 202 16.89 -17.83 24.09
N THR A 203 16.78 -17.23 25.29
CA THR A 203 15.58 -17.33 26.14
C THR A 203 14.54 -16.29 25.78
N ILE A 204 13.26 -16.49 26.22
CA ILE A 204 12.19 -15.51 26.06
C ILE A 204 12.56 -14.17 26.70
N GLU A 205 13.24 -14.16 27.84
CA GLU A 205 13.74 -12.97 28.53
C GLU A 205 14.70 -12.15 27.65
N GLN A 206 15.63 -12.82 26.96
CA GLN A 206 16.60 -12.17 26.07
C GLN A 206 15.97 -11.67 24.77
N ALA A 207 14.95 -12.34 24.26
CA ALA A 207 14.27 -12.01 23.02
C ALA A 207 13.18 -10.92 23.18
N LEU A 208 12.57 -10.81 24.35
CA LEU A 208 11.49 -9.87 24.64
C LEU A 208 11.83 -8.40 24.37
N PRO A 209 13.02 -7.86 24.72
CA PRO A 209 13.40 -6.48 24.38
C PRO A 209 13.40 -6.21 22.88
N THR A 210 13.78 -7.22 22.06
CA THR A 210 13.77 -7.11 20.61
C THR A 210 12.33 -7.06 20.07
N LEU A 211 11.41 -7.88 20.60
CA LEU A 211 9.99 -7.85 20.28
C LEU A 211 9.37 -6.48 20.63
N LYS A 212 9.59 -5.99 21.85
CA LYS A 212 9.11 -4.66 22.29
C LYS A 212 9.68 -3.52 21.41
N THR A 213 10.92 -3.64 20.99
CA THR A 213 11.55 -2.68 20.07
C THR A 213 10.91 -2.73 18.67
N ASN A 214 10.64 -3.93 18.15
CA ASN A 214 9.95 -4.12 16.89
C ASN A 214 8.53 -3.51 16.94
N HIS A 215 7.81 -3.74 18.02
CA HIS A 215 6.48 -3.16 18.25
C HIS A 215 6.52 -1.63 18.24
N LYS A 216 7.41 -1.05 19.05
CA LYS A 216 7.57 0.41 19.17
C LYS A 216 7.94 1.09 17.86
N ASN A 217 8.76 0.43 17.02
CA ASN A 217 9.27 0.98 15.76
C ASN A 217 8.38 0.62 14.56
N CYS A 218 7.34 -0.17 14.76
CA CYS A 218 6.40 -0.51 13.70
C CYS A 218 5.58 0.73 13.33
N PRO A 219 5.47 1.05 12.04
CA PRO A 219 4.54 2.08 11.61
C PRO A 219 3.12 1.73 12.02
N ASN A 220 2.41 2.73 12.51
CA ASN A 220 1.01 2.57 12.85
C ASN A 220 0.17 2.55 11.57
N LEU A 221 -0.03 1.35 11.02
CA LEU A 221 -0.84 1.08 9.83
C LEU A 221 -1.94 0.09 10.18
N LEU A 222 -3.06 0.14 9.46
CA LEU A 222 -4.12 -0.86 9.61
C LEU A 222 -3.57 -2.27 9.33
N THR A 223 -2.92 -2.45 8.17
CA THR A 223 -2.17 -3.66 7.81
C THR A 223 -0.81 -3.29 7.25
N LEU A 224 0.15 -4.20 7.36
CA LEU A 224 1.47 -4.02 6.80
C LEU A 224 1.48 -4.32 5.30
N PRO A 225 2.30 -3.62 4.49
CA PRO A 225 2.40 -3.89 3.06
C PRO A 225 2.78 -5.33 2.75
N GLY A 226 2.06 -5.92 1.79
CA GLY A 226 2.21 -7.33 1.42
C GLY A 226 3.61 -7.72 0.98
N GLU A 227 4.37 -6.79 0.37
CA GLU A 227 5.75 -6.99 -0.07
C GLU A 227 6.71 -7.30 1.09
N ARG A 228 6.34 -6.92 2.32
CA ARG A 228 7.15 -7.17 3.52
C ARG A 228 6.90 -8.53 4.16
N LEU A 229 5.80 -9.20 3.82
CA LEU A 229 5.42 -10.48 4.43
C LEU A 229 6.50 -11.57 4.33
N PRO A 230 7.25 -11.76 3.23
CA PRO A 230 8.27 -12.79 3.16
C PRO A 230 9.37 -12.61 4.22
N TYR A 231 9.74 -11.36 4.52
CA TYR A 231 10.71 -11.05 5.57
C TYR A 231 10.09 -11.22 6.97
N LEU A 232 8.87 -10.70 7.16
CA LEU A 232 8.16 -10.80 8.44
C LEU A 232 7.90 -12.25 8.86
N ARG A 233 7.61 -13.14 7.92
CA ARG A 233 7.49 -14.60 8.18
C ARG A 233 8.73 -15.16 8.83
N LYS A 234 9.93 -14.80 8.32
CA LYS A 234 11.20 -15.24 8.92
C LYS A 234 11.37 -14.71 10.34
N VAL A 235 10.98 -13.45 10.57
CA VAL A 235 11.05 -12.83 11.90
C VAL A 235 10.10 -13.57 12.86
N VAL A 236 8.82 -13.75 12.48
CA VAL A 236 7.83 -14.48 13.30
C VAL A 236 8.30 -15.90 13.60
N GLN A 237 8.78 -16.62 12.58
CA GLN A 237 9.28 -18.00 12.76
C GLN A 237 10.43 -18.08 13.77
N SER A 238 11.36 -17.11 13.76
CA SER A 238 12.46 -17.08 14.73
C SER A 238 11.97 -16.93 16.17
N PHE A 239 10.94 -16.10 16.40
CA PHE A 239 10.35 -15.94 17.74
C PHE A 239 9.47 -17.13 18.13
N SER A 240 8.78 -17.80 17.18
CA SER A 240 8.04 -19.04 17.43
C SER A 240 8.94 -20.17 17.93
N LEU A 241 10.13 -20.31 17.34
CA LEU A 241 11.11 -21.33 17.79
C LEU A 241 11.55 -21.07 19.23
N ILE A 242 11.84 -19.82 19.60
CA ILE A 242 12.22 -19.47 21.00
C ILE A 242 11.08 -19.79 21.97
N LEU A 243 9.82 -19.52 21.58
CA LEU A 243 8.64 -19.88 22.39
C LEU A 243 8.53 -21.39 22.58
N SER A 244 8.72 -22.16 21.51
CA SER A 244 8.67 -23.63 21.56
C SER A 244 9.79 -24.20 22.42
N ASP A 245 11.01 -23.69 22.30
CA ASP A 245 12.15 -24.10 23.13
C ASP A 245 11.90 -23.80 24.63
N HIS A 246 11.26 -22.64 24.91
CA HIS A 246 10.87 -22.30 26.28
C HIS A 246 9.83 -23.28 26.87
N CYS A 247 8.77 -23.58 26.12
CA CYS A 247 7.72 -24.49 26.58
C CYS A 247 8.19 -25.95 26.73
N ASN A 248 9.22 -26.35 25.98
CA ASN A 248 9.80 -27.69 26.09
C ASN A 248 10.79 -27.88 27.27
N GLN A 249 11.06 -26.82 28.04
CA GLN A 249 11.89 -26.95 29.25
C GLN A 249 11.14 -27.72 30.34
N GLU A 250 11.84 -28.48 31.16
CA GLU A 250 11.25 -29.21 32.30
C GLU A 250 10.60 -28.25 33.33
N LYS A 251 11.17 -27.07 33.53
CA LYS A 251 10.69 -26.02 34.44
C LYS A 251 10.86 -24.64 33.79
N PRO A 252 9.94 -24.23 32.92
CA PRO A 252 10.00 -22.91 32.29
C PRO A 252 9.77 -21.81 33.35
N ASN A 253 10.50 -20.70 33.20
CA ASN A 253 10.35 -19.54 34.06
C ASN A 253 9.11 -18.72 33.64
N PRO A 254 8.05 -18.60 34.48
CA PRO A 254 6.80 -17.96 34.08
C PRO A 254 6.88 -16.43 33.99
N THR A 255 7.94 -15.80 34.52
CA THR A 255 7.98 -14.34 34.77
C THR A 255 7.74 -13.51 33.52
N TYR A 256 8.21 -13.95 32.33
CA TYR A 256 8.11 -13.19 31.08
C TYR A 256 7.13 -13.79 30.06
N GLU A 257 6.43 -14.86 30.41
CA GLU A 257 5.60 -15.62 29.49
C GLU A 257 4.48 -14.77 28.86
N ILE A 258 3.72 -14.06 29.69
CA ILE A 258 2.57 -13.26 29.22
C ILE A 258 3.03 -12.07 28.38
N ASP A 259 4.08 -11.35 28.81
CA ASP A 259 4.64 -10.24 28.05
C ASP A 259 5.16 -10.73 26.68
N TYR A 260 5.85 -11.88 26.67
CA TYR A 260 6.38 -12.47 25.45
C TYR A 260 5.26 -12.89 24.50
N LEU A 261 4.25 -13.59 24.98
CA LEU A 261 3.10 -14.00 24.19
C LEU A 261 2.36 -12.81 23.60
N TYR A 262 2.15 -11.75 24.39
CA TYR A 262 1.47 -10.54 23.95
C TYR A 262 2.19 -9.87 22.77
N GLU A 263 3.50 -9.68 22.89
CA GLU A 263 4.33 -9.06 21.86
C GLU A 263 4.48 -9.96 20.62
N TYR A 264 4.62 -11.27 20.84
CA TYR A 264 4.70 -12.26 19.75
C TYR A 264 3.37 -12.34 19.00
N ASP A 265 2.24 -12.39 19.70
CA ASP A 265 0.91 -12.42 19.07
C ASP A 265 0.63 -11.15 18.27
N TRP A 266 1.03 -10.00 18.80
CA TRP A 266 0.97 -8.74 18.06
C TRP A 266 1.78 -8.81 16.75
N LEU A 267 3.03 -9.28 16.81
CA LEU A 267 3.90 -9.39 15.62
C LEU A 267 3.29 -10.34 14.57
N ARG A 268 2.84 -11.51 15.00
CA ARG A 268 2.20 -12.52 14.15
C ARG A 268 0.94 -11.97 13.47
N THR A 269 0.09 -11.31 14.24
CA THR A 269 -1.15 -10.70 13.74
C THR A 269 -0.85 -9.60 12.73
N LYS A 270 0.12 -8.73 13.01
CA LYS A 270 0.56 -7.70 12.06
C LYS A 270 1.19 -8.30 10.79
N ALA A 271 1.83 -9.44 10.89
CA ALA A 271 2.35 -10.20 9.74
C ALA A 271 1.27 -10.99 8.98
N LEU A 272 -0.01 -10.89 9.39
CA LEU A 272 -1.15 -11.59 8.78
C LEU A 272 -0.94 -13.12 8.72
N LEU A 273 -0.30 -13.69 9.73
CA LEU A 273 0.02 -15.12 9.80
C LEU A 273 -0.95 -15.87 10.73
N PRO A 274 -1.26 -17.14 10.41
CA PRO A 274 -2.02 -18.00 11.32
C PRO A 274 -1.23 -18.30 12.59
N LEU A 275 -1.91 -18.73 13.63
CA LEU A 275 -1.28 -19.39 14.76
C LEU A 275 -1.17 -20.89 14.45
N PHE A 276 0.06 -21.38 14.28
CA PHE A 276 0.30 -22.78 13.91
C PHE A 276 0.02 -23.74 15.07
N THR A 277 -0.25 -24.99 14.75
CA THR A 277 -0.61 -26.02 15.75
C THR A 277 0.38 -26.11 16.94
N PRO A 278 1.71 -26.08 16.75
CA PRO A 278 2.63 -26.06 17.88
C PRO A 278 2.47 -24.84 18.79
N ASP A 279 2.24 -23.65 18.18
CA ASP A 279 2.06 -22.41 18.94
C ASP A 279 0.73 -22.42 19.69
N ILE A 280 -0.35 -22.99 19.10
CA ILE A 280 -1.66 -23.16 19.78
C ILE A 280 -1.48 -23.95 21.08
N LYS A 281 -0.69 -25.03 21.04
CA LYS A 281 -0.36 -25.82 22.23
C LYS A 281 0.38 -24.97 23.26
N ASN A 282 1.44 -24.27 22.84
CA ASN A 282 2.24 -23.41 23.71
C ASN A 282 1.39 -22.32 24.40
N TYR A 283 0.48 -21.68 23.63
CA TYR A 283 -0.45 -20.68 24.18
C TYR A 283 -1.39 -21.27 25.23
N LYS A 284 -2.00 -22.44 24.96
CA LYS A 284 -2.86 -23.14 25.91
C LYS A 284 -2.12 -23.47 27.21
N GLU A 285 -0.89 -23.97 27.11
CA GLU A 285 -0.06 -24.32 28.28
C GLU A 285 0.32 -23.11 29.12
N ILE A 286 0.73 -22.00 28.48
CA ILE A 286 1.06 -20.77 29.20
C ILE A 286 -0.19 -20.18 29.86
N LEU A 287 -1.29 -20.05 29.12
CA LEU A 287 -2.54 -19.51 29.67
C LEU A 287 -3.07 -20.36 30.85
N ALA A 288 -2.87 -21.68 30.83
CA ALA A 288 -3.22 -22.55 31.93
C ALA A 288 -2.38 -22.29 33.18
N ARG A 289 -1.07 -22.01 33.03
CA ARG A 289 -0.20 -21.62 34.13
C ARG A 289 -0.61 -20.28 34.79
N HIS A 290 -1.16 -19.36 33.99
CA HIS A 290 -1.60 -18.03 34.40
C HIS A 290 -3.13 -17.93 34.53
N SER A 291 -3.82 -19.04 34.79
CA SER A 291 -5.29 -19.13 34.86
C SER A 291 -5.94 -18.20 35.90
N ASN A 292 -5.24 -17.91 37.00
CA ASN A 292 -5.72 -17.03 38.08
C ASN A 292 -5.47 -15.55 37.80
N GLU A 293 -4.78 -15.21 36.74
CA GLU A 293 -4.49 -13.83 36.37
C GLU A 293 -5.50 -13.32 35.35
N CYS A 294 -5.88 -12.05 35.49
CA CYS A 294 -6.78 -11.39 34.56
C CYS A 294 -6.31 -9.95 34.36
N ASN A 295 -5.52 -9.72 33.35
CA ASN A 295 -5.05 -8.41 32.94
C ASN A 295 -5.29 -8.18 31.44
N GLU A 296 -5.04 -6.95 30.97
CA GLU A 296 -5.29 -6.54 29.59
C GLU A 296 -4.54 -7.42 28.55
N ALA A 297 -3.29 -7.80 28.85
CA ALA A 297 -2.48 -8.64 27.97
C ALA A 297 -3.06 -10.06 27.84
N ILE A 298 -3.43 -10.68 28.97
CA ILE A 298 -4.05 -12.01 28.98
C ILE A 298 -5.37 -12.02 28.23
N ILE A 299 -6.22 -11.00 28.43
CA ILE A 299 -7.47 -10.88 27.69
C ILE A 299 -7.22 -10.73 26.18
N SER A 300 -6.23 -9.93 25.78
CA SER A 300 -5.88 -9.78 24.37
C SER A 300 -5.41 -11.09 23.75
N ILE A 301 -4.60 -11.87 24.46
CA ILE A 301 -4.15 -13.21 24.03
C ILE A 301 -5.35 -14.17 23.93
N ARG A 302 -6.28 -14.17 24.90
CA ARG A 302 -7.50 -14.97 24.85
C ARG A 302 -8.40 -14.62 23.67
N LEU A 303 -8.56 -13.33 23.34
CA LEU A 303 -9.28 -12.86 22.16
C LEU A 303 -8.59 -13.32 20.85
N SER A 304 -7.27 -13.34 20.81
CA SER A 304 -6.52 -13.89 19.69
C SER A 304 -6.69 -15.41 19.56
N MET A 305 -6.75 -16.14 20.69
CA MET A 305 -7.07 -17.57 20.70
C MET A 305 -8.51 -17.82 20.23
N LEU A 306 -9.48 -17.02 20.67
CA LEU A 306 -10.86 -17.08 20.21
C LEU A 306 -10.95 -16.96 18.69
N ARG A 307 -10.27 -15.96 18.12
CA ARG A 307 -10.11 -15.80 16.66
C ARG A 307 -9.49 -17.03 16.02
N THR A 308 -8.42 -17.56 16.58
CA THR A 308 -7.72 -18.74 16.08
C THR A 308 -8.65 -19.96 16.02
N PHE A 309 -9.44 -20.20 17.03
CA PHE A 309 -10.42 -21.31 17.04
C PHE A 309 -11.48 -21.15 15.95
N ARG A 310 -11.96 -19.92 15.70
CA ARG A 310 -12.85 -19.65 14.57
C ARG A 310 -12.16 -19.96 13.22
N GLU A 311 -10.91 -19.55 13.06
CA GLU A 311 -10.13 -19.76 11.84
C GLU A 311 -9.81 -21.22 11.57
N CYS A 312 -9.61 -22.01 12.63
CA CYS A 312 -9.40 -23.45 12.52
C CYS A 312 -10.72 -24.26 12.36
N GLY A 313 -11.88 -23.63 12.51
CA GLY A 313 -13.17 -24.34 12.58
C GLY A 313 -13.35 -25.14 13.86
N ALA A 314 -12.60 -24.83 14.91
CA ALA A 314 -12.66 -25.48 16.23
C ALA A 314 -13.79 -24.86 17.07
N TRP A 315 -15.03 -25.23 16.74
CA TRP A 315 -16.23 -24.57 17.26
C TRP A 315 -16.45 -24.79 18.76
N ASP A 316 -16.18 -26.00 19.26
CA ASP A 316 -16.34 -26.33 20.68
C ASP A 316 -15.33 -25.58 21.54
N GLU A 317 -14.08 -25.46 21.08
CA GLU A 317 -13.05 -24.68 21.75
C GLU A 317 -13.37 -23.18 21.69
N TRP A 318 -13.97 -22.71 20.60
CA TRP A 318 -14.44 -21.35 20.50
C TRP A 318 -15.50 -21.05 21.54
N ASP A 319 -16.52 -21.89 21.66
CA ASP A 319 -17.62 -21.73 22.64
C ASP A 319 -17.09 -21.73 24.09
N ALA A 320 -16.13 -22.61 24.39
CA ALA A 320 -15.50 -22.66 25.71
C ALA A 320 -14.71 -21.38 26.02
N ALA A 321 -13.86 -20.93 25.08
CA ALA A 321 -13.06 -19.71 25.23
C ALA A 321 -13.94 -18.45 25.30
N HIS A 322 -15.00 -18.38 24.49
CA HIS A 322 -15.97 -17.28 24.52
C HIS A 322 -16.65 -17.16 25.88
N LYS A 323 -17.11 -18.27 26.46
CA LYS A 323 -17.73 -18.29 27.80
C LYS A 323 -16.76 -17.79 28.87
N GLU A 324 -15.50 -18.18 28.79
CA GLU A 324 -14.46 -17.71 29.71
C GLU A 324 -14.25 -16.18 29.62
N ILE A 325 -14.13 -15.63 28.38
CA ILE A 325 -13.99 -14.20 28.18
C ILE A 325 -15.22 -13.43 28.65
N CYS A 326 -16.43 -13.92 28.39
CA CYS A 326 -17.66 -13.32 28.84
C CYS A 326 -17.78 -13.27 30.39
N SER A 327 -17.24 -14.28 31.09
CA SER A 327 -17.20 -14.25 32.54
C SER A 327 -16.32 -13.12 33.14
N ALA A 328 -15.35 -12.64 32.34
CA ALA A 328 -14.46 -11.54 32.67
C ALA A 328 -14.85 -10.20 32.00
N GLN A 329 -16.08 -10.06 31.49
CA GLN A 329 -16.51 -8.91 30.71
C GLN A 329 -16.34 -7.55 31.40
N SER A 330 -16.44 -7.50 32.73
CA SER A 330 -16.28 -6.26 33.51
C SER A 330 -14.87 -5.68 33.51
N VAL A 331 -13.87 -6.46 33.06
CA VAL A 331 -12.46 -6.07 33.02
C VAL A 331 -12.02 -5.72 31.60
N LEU A 332 -12.86 -5.95 30.57
CA LEU A 332 -12.53 -5.67 29.20
C LEU A 332 -12.44 -4.15 28.94
N THR A 333 -11.39 -3.74 28.25
CA THR A 333 -11.31 -2.38 27.69
C THR A 333 -12.36 -2.20 26.59
N SER A 334 -12.69 -0.95 26.25
CA SER A 334 -13.64 -0.66 25.16
C SER A 334 -13.19 -1.28 23.83
N GLN A 335 -11.89 -1.27 23.52
CA GLN A 335 -11.33 -1.92 22.33
C GLN A 335 -11.53 -3.44 22.34
N GLN A 336 -11.26 -4.09 23.47
CA GLN A 336 -11.44 -5.54 23.63
C GLN A 336 -12.90 -5.94 23.54
N LEU A 337 -13.82 -5.11 24.07
CA LEU A 337 -15.25 -5.35 23.95
C LEU A 337 -15.70 -5.34 22.48
N HIS A 338 -15.27 -4.35 21.71
CA HIS A 338 -15.59 -4.29 20.28
C HIS A 338 -14.93 -5.43 19.50
N GLN A 339 -13.71 -5.84 19.87
CA GLN A 339 -13.07 -7.01 19.29
C GLN A 339 -13.86 -8.30 19.58
N LEU A 340 -14.37 -8.47 20.78
CA LEU A 340 -15.23 -9.61 21.13
C LEU A 340 -16.51 -9.59 20.29
N LYS A 341 -17.18 -8.43 20.17
CA LYS A 341 -18.39 -8.29 19.32
C LYS A 341 -18.12 -8.60 17.87
N TRP A 342 -16.98 -8.19 17.36
CA TRP A 342 -16.55 -8.54 16.01
C TRP A 342 -16.40 -10.05 15.82
N GLU A 343 -15.71 -10.74 16.75
CA GLU A 343 -15.54 -12.19 16.69
C GLU A 343 -16.86 -12.95 16.83
N GLU A 344 -17.79 -12.48 17.70
CA GLU A 344 -19.15 -13.03 17.82
C GLU A 344 -19.93 -12.92 16.48
N CYS A 345 -19.87 -11.77 15.84
CA CYS A 345 -20.52 -11.56 14.55
C CYS A 345 -19.90 -12.43 13.45
N LEU A 346 -18.57 -12.51 13.37
CA LEU A 346 -17.87 -13.36 12.41
C LEU A 346 -18.17 -14.86 12.66
N PHE A 347 -18.23 -15.29 13.90
CA PHE A 347 -18.58 -16.65 14.24
C PHE A 347 -19.97 -17.02 13.72
N SER A 348 -20.97 -16.17 13.97
CA SER A 348 -22.33 -16.35 13.46
C SER A 348 -22.38 -16.30 11.94
N PHE A 349 -21.60 -15.40 11.31
CA PHE A 349 -21.50 -15.26 9.87
C PHE A 349 -20.95 -16.53 9.19
N TYR A 350 -19.84 -17.06 9.66
CA TYR A 350 -19.21 -18.25 9.10
C TYR A 350 -20.01 -19.54 9.35
N ARG A 351 -20.90 -19.54 10.33
CA ARG A 351 -21.83 -20.66 10.61
C ARG A 351 -23.18 -20.51 9.90
N TYR A 352 -23.35 -19.43 9.11
CA TYR A 352 -24.61 -19.11 8.44
C TYR A 352 -25.79 -18.89 9.40
N GLU A 353 -25.51 -18.49 10.64
CA GLU A 353 -26.51 -18.16 11.67
C GLU A 353 -27.03 -16.72 11.47
N PHE A 354 -27.60 -16.43 10.30
CA PHE A 354 -27.94 -15.07 9.88
C PHE A 354 -28.94 -14.34 10.76
N GLN A 355 -29.87 -15.04 11.39
CA GLN A 355 -30.81 -14.40 12.33
C GLN A 355 -30.08 -13.87 13.59
N LYS A 356 -29.17 -14.68 14.12
CA LYS A 356 -28.32 -14.30 15.26
C LYS A 356 -27.38 -13.15 14.89
N LEU A 357 -26.75 -13.23 13.70
CA LEU A 357 -25.90 -12.17 13.18
C LEU A 357 -26.67 -10.85 13.09
N LYS A 358 -27.90 -10.86 12.57
CA LYS A 358 -28.73 -9.64 12.47
C LYS A 358 -28.96 -9.02 13.84
N GLN A 359 -29.31 -9.81 14.83
CA GLN A 359 -29.50 -9.35 16.20
C GLN A 359 -28.20 -8.76 16.76
N GLN A 360 -27.08 -9.48 16.63
CA GLN A 360 -25.77 -9.02 17.09
C GLN A 360 -25.36 -7.68 16.44
N LEU A 361 -25.60 -7.51 15.14
CA LEU A 361 -25.31 -6.27 14.43
C LEU A 361 -26.19 -5.10 14.91
N ASN A 362 -27.45 -5.36 15.22
CA ASN A 362 -28.37 -4.34 15.76
C ASN A 362 -27.94 -3.91 17.18
N ASP A 363 -27.56 -4.87 18.01
CA ASP A 363 -27.15 -4.65 19.41
C ASP A 363 -25.75 -4.05 19.53
N TRP A 364 -24.94 -4.12 18.46
CA TRP A 364 -23.57 -3.62 18.45
C TRP A 364 -23.54 -2.10 18.20
N MET A 365 -23.54 -1.32 19.27
CA MET A 365 -23.34 0.13 19.21
C MET A 365 -21.86 0.45 19.05
N VAL A 366 -21.51 1.19 18.00
CA VAL A 366 -20.13 1.64 17.72
C VAL A 366 -20.04 3.13 17.94
N PRO A 367 -19.14 3.60 18.85
CA PRO A 367 -18.91 5.03 19.05
C PRO A 367 -18.28 5.72 17.82
N ASP A 368 -18.57 7.00 17.65
CA ASP A 368 -18.08 7.79 16.50
C ASP A 368 -16.55 7.97 16.48
N ASP A 369 -15.90 7.87 17.62
CA ASP A 369 -14.44 7.97 17.76
C ASP A 369 -13.69 6.67 17.47
N MET A 370 -14.42 5.60 17.17
CA MET A 370 -13.89 4.26 16.88
C MET A 370 -14.12 3.81 15.42
N PRO A 371 -13.50 4.48 14.44
CA PRO A 371 -13.80 4.27 13.03
C PRO A 371 -13.44 2.86 12.50
N LEU A 372 -12.47 2.16 13.09
CA LEU A 372 -12.17 0.76 12.73
C LEU A 372 -13.40 -0.14 12.93
N TRP A 373 -14.08 0.03 14.05
CA TRP A 373 -15.26 -0.79 14.36
C TRP A 373 -16.46 -0.40 13.50
N ALA A 374 -16.55 0.88 13.11
CA ALA A 374 -17.53 1.33 12.13
C ALA A 374 -17.29 0.66 10.75
N LEU A 375 -16.04 0.59 10.28
CA LEU A 375 -15.65 -0.12 9.06
C LEU A 375 -16.05 -1.61 9.14
N ARG A 376 -15.68 -2.30 10.21
CA ARG A 376 -15.95 -3.73 10.41
C ARG A 376 -17.44 -4.04 10.53
N LYS A 377 -18.20 -3.23 11.27
CA LYS A 377 -19.66 -3.37 11.33
C LYS A 377 -20.29 -3.11 9.97
N ALA A 378 -19.88 -2.07 9.26
CA ALA A 378 -20.40 -1.74 7.94
C ALA A 378 -20.13 -2.86 6.92
N SER A 379 -18.97 -3.54 7.01
CA SER A 379 -18.67 -4.66 6.13
C SER A 379 -19.66 -5.81 6.31
N LEU A 380 -19.96 -6.19 7.55
CA LEU A 380 -20.93 -7.26 7.84
C LEU A 380 -22.37 -6.86 7.53
N LEU A 381 -22.74 -5.58 7.72
CA LEU A 381 -24.04 -5.07 7.27
C LEU A 381 -24.17 -5.20 5.76
N ALA A 382 -23.12 -4.85 5.00
CA ALA A 382 -23.11 -4.98 3.55
C ALA A 382 -23.22 -6.45 3.10
N GLU A 383 -22.49 -7.36 3.75
CA GLU A 383 -22.56 -8.81 3.51
C GLU A 383 -23.94 -9.37 3.83
N TYR A 384 -24.57 -8.90 4.88
CA TYR A 384 -25.93 -9.28 5.24
C TYR A 384 -26.97 -8.74 4.24
N GLY A 385 -26.63 -7.71 3.46
CA GLY A 385 -27.51 -7.06 2.47
C GLY A 385 -28.09 -5.72 2.92
N GLU A 386 -27.77 -5.23 4.12
CA GLU A 386 -28.14 -3.94 4.66
C GLU A 386 -27.22 -2.81 4.15
N CYS A 387 -27.10 -2.74 2.80
CA CYS A 387 -26.15 -1.85 2.12
C CYS A 387 -26.41 -0.36 2.40
N VAL A 388 -27.65 0.05 2.67
CA VAL A 388 -27.98 1.45 2.98
C VAL A 388 -27.42 1.84 4.33
N SER A 389 -27.69 1.04 5.37
CA SER A 389 -27.18 1.25 6.72
C SER A 389 -25.65 1.20 6.76
N ALA A 390 -25.04 0.28 6.00
CA ALA A 390 -23.59 0.19 5.84
C ALA A 390 -22.99 1.47 5.26
N ARG A 391 -23.60 2.02 4.21
CA ARG A 391 -23.17 3.26 3.55
C ARG A 391 -23.24 4.46 4.50
N GLU A 392 -24.35 4.62 5.22
CA GLU A 392 -24.52 5.71 6.18
C GLU A 392 -23.48 5.68 7.30
N LEU A 393 -23.23 4.49 7.87
CA LEU A 393 -22.22 4.29 8.90
C LEU A 393 -20.81 4.65 8.38
N LEU A 394 -20.46 4.22 7.14
CA LEU A 394 -19.18 4.54 6.53
C LEU A 394 -19.02 6.03 6.23
N GLN A 395 -20.04 6.68 5.71
CA GLN A 395 -19.98 8.12 5.41
C GLN A 395 -19.66 8.93 6.67
N ASN A 396 -20.31 8.65 7.78
CA ASN A 396 -20.05 9.31 9.06
C ASN A 396 -18.61 9.05 9.54
N ALA A 397 -18.15 7.80 9.45
CA ALA A 397 -16.81 7.43 9.87
C ALA A 397 -15.72 8.10 9.00
N ILE A 398 -15.90 8.15 7.67
CA ILE A 398 -14.99 8.84 6.73
C ILE A 398 -14.91 10.33 7.05
N LEU A 399 -16.04 10.99 7.29
CA LEU A 399 -16.08 12.41 7.66
C LEU A 399 -15.29 12.67 8.96
N ASN A 400 -15.42 11.80 9.95
CA ASN A 400 -14.71 11.92 11.22
C ASN A 400 -13.19 11.74 11.04
N ILE A 401 -12.76 10.76 10.23
CA ILE A 401 -11.33 10.58 9.90
C ILE A 401 -10.80 11.81 9.14
N ARG A 402 -11.51 12.30 8.14
CA ARG A 402 -11.09 13.47 7.35
C ARG A 402 -10.95 14.74 8.20
N ARG A 403 -11.83 14.94 9.19
CA ARG A 403 -11.67 16.02 10.16
C ARG A 403 -10.37 15.88 10.95
N ARG A 404 -10.05 14.69 11.45
CA ARG A 404 -8.77 14.45 12.16
C ARG A 404 -7.57 14.71 11.26
N LEU A 405 -7.57 14.19 10.02
CA LEU A 405 -6.50 14.38 9.06
C LEU A 405 -6.31 15.85 8.64
N SER A 406 -7.38 16.65 8.58
CA SER A 406 -7.31 18.07 8.20
C SER A 406 -6.62 18.97 9.24
N HIS A 407 -6.59 18.54 10.50
CA HIS A 407 -5.95 19.31 11.60
C HIS A 407 -4.49 18.95 11.83
N GLN A 408 -3.94 18.00 11.08
CA GLN A 408 -2.57 17.52 11.27
C GLN A 408 -1.64 18.04 10.18
N SER A 409 -0.45 18.52 10.57
CA SER A 409 0.60 18.94 9.64
C SER A 409 1.22 17.77 8.87
N LYS A 410 1.24 16.58 9.48
CA LYS A 410 1.57 15.30 8.85
C LYS A 410 0.42 14.35 9.09
N PRO A 411 -0.11 13.70 8.03
CA PRO A 411 -1.23 12.79 8.20
C PRO A 411 -0.83 11.57 9.03
N ASP A 412 -1.72 11.14 9.92
CA ASP A 412 -1.57 9.85 10.60
C ASP A 412 -1.75 8.72 9.58
N LEU A 413 -0.79 7.81 9.51
CA LEU A 413 -0.79 6.73 8.53
C LEU A 413 -1.87 5.70 8.81
N TYR A 414 -2.23 5.50 10.08
CA TYR A 414 -3.33 4.62 10.46
C TYR A 414 -4.66 5.17 9.96
N ASP A 415 -4.94 6.43 10.22
CA ASP A 415 -6.17 7.09 9.76
C ASP A 415 -6.24 7.10 8.22
N LEU A 416 -5.12 7.35 7.51
CA LEU A 416 -5.07 7.26 6.05
C LEU A 416 -5.33 5.83 5.53
N SER A 417 -4.74 4.81 6.16
CA SER A 417 -4.93 3.42 5.75
C SER A 417 -6.36 2.95 6.00
N LEU A 418 -6.95 3.42 7.10
CA LEU A 418 -8.32 3.14 7.47
C LEU A 418 -9.32 3.83 6.51
N GLU A 419 -9.07 5.11 6.18
CA GLU A 419 -9.86 5.84 5.18
C GLU A 419 -9.82 5.13 3.83
N SER A 420 -8.64 4.68 3.38
CA SER A 420 -8.49 3.95 2.12
C SER A 420 -9.35 2.68 2.09
N ALA A 421 -9.34 1.89 3.16
CA ALA A 421 -10.19 0.70 3.27
C ALA A 421 -11.69 1.06 3.26
N MET A 422 -12.09 2.12 3.96
CA MET A 422 -13.49 2.58 3.98
C MET A 422 -13.96 3.06 2.61
N MET A 423 -13.14 3.81 1.89
CA MET A 423 -13.48 4.28 0.54
C MET A 423 -13.63 3.11 -0.42
N SER A 424 -12.78 2.09 -0.31
CA SER A 424 -12.89 0.88 -1.13
C SER A 424 -14.18 0.12 -0.83
N LEU A 425 -14.54 -0.08 0.44
CA LEU A 425 -15.81 -0.68 0.83
C LEU A 425 -17.01 0.15 0.33
N GLN A 426 -16.94 1.47 0.44
CA GLN A 426 -17.99 2.36 -0.07
C GLN A 426 -18.17 2.19 -1.59
N GLY A 427 -17.08 2.04 -2.34
CA GLY A 427 -17.12 1.75 -3.78
C GLY A 427 -17.84 0.43 -4.08
N PHE A 428 -17.53 -0.64 -3.35
CA PHE A 428 -18.22 -1.93 -3.49
C PHE A 428 -19.72 -1.85 -3.15
N ILE A 429 -20.08 -1.14 -2.07
CA ILE A 429 -21.48 -0.93 -1.70
C ILE A 429 -22.23 -0.13 -2.77
N ALA A 430 -21.62 0.94 -3.30
CA ALA A 430 -22.21 1.74 -4.36
C ALA A 430 -22.45 0.89 -5.63
N GLN A 431 -21.48 0.05 -6.00
CA GLN A 431 -21.63 -0.87 -7.13
C GLN A 431 -22.76 -1.90 -6.88
N ALA A 432 -22.85 -2.46 -5.68
CA ALA A 432 -23.91 -3.40 -5.32
C ALA A 432 -25.30 -2.76 -5.36
N LEU A 433 -25.41 -1.51 -4.95
CA LEU A 433 -26.67 -0.74 -5.01
C LEU A 433 -27.04 -0.37 -6.46
N SER A 434 -26.08 0.04 -7.29
CA SER A 434 -26.33 0.41 -8.69
C SER A 434 -26.71 -0.78 -9.55
N SER A 435 -26.19 -1.98 -9.27
CA SER A 435 -26.54 -3.20 -10.02
C SER A 435 -27.97 -3.69 -9.76
N ARG A 436 -28.58 -3.28 -8.65
CA ARG A 436 -29.98 -3.63 -8.31
C ARG A 436 -31.00 -2.71 -8.96
N PHE A 437 -30.61 -1.49 -9.27
CA PHE A 437 -31.45 -0.48 -9.89
C PHE A 437 -30.73 0.02 -11.14
N VAL A 438 -31.24 -0.33 -12.31
CA VAL A 438 -30.74 0.17 -13.61
C VAL A 438 -30.97 1.69 -13.66
N SER A 439 -30.12 2.46 -13.02
CA SER A 439 -30.06 3.90 -13.18
C SER A 439 -28.65 4.26 -13.67
N ASP A 440 -28.60 5.07 -14.72
CA ASP A 440 -27.40 5.57 -15.40
C ASP A 440 -26.53 6.52 -14.54
N ASP A 441 -26.83 6.66 -13.26
CA ASP A 441 -26.04 7.46 -12.32
C ASP A 441 -24.81 6.66 -11.85
N SER A 442 -23.80 6.60 -12.69
CA SER A 442 -22.44 6.29 -12.25
C SER A 442 -22.09 7.28 -11.13
N PRO A 443 -21.67 6.82 -9.94
CA PRO A 443 -21.29 7.74 -8.88
C PRO A 443 -20.14 8.62 -9.38
N LYS A 444 -20.41 9.91 -9.54
CA LYS A 444 -19.37 10.89 -9.88
C LYS A 444 -18.38 10.89 -8.73
N VAL A 445 -17.10 10.66 -9.03
CA VAL A 445 -16.03 10.78 -8.04
C VAL A 445 -16.04 12.22 -7.52
N ASP A 446 -16.24 12.38 -6.22
CA ASP A 446 -16.14 13.70 -5.57
C ASP A 446 -14.70 14.21 -5.76
N PRO A 447 -14.49 15.47 -6.20
CA PRO A 447 -13.16 16.06 -6.30
C PRO A 447 -12.35 15.98 -5.00
N SER A 448 -12.99 16.00 -3.84
CA SER A 448 -12.33 15.76 -2.54
C SER A 448 -11.74 14.37 -2.44
N ASP A 449 -12.40 13.36 -3.00
CA ASP A 449 -11.94 11.98 -3.01
C ASP A 449 -10.67 11.80 -3.85
N ALA A 450 -10.54 12.52 -4.97
CA ALA A 450 -9.34 12.47 -5.81
C ALA A 450 -8.07 12.89 -5.04
N ARG A 451 -8.18 13.91 -4.19
CA ARG A 451 -7.07 14.36 -3.32
C ARG A 451 -6.67 13.27 -2.31
N HIS A 452 -7.65 12.66 -1.65
CA HIS A 452 -7.41 11.59 -0.67
C HIS A 452 -6.81 10.35 -1.31
N LEU A 453 -7.30 9.91 -2.47
CA LEU A 453 -6.72 8.81 -3.24
C LEU A 453 -5.24 9.08 -3.62
N THR A 454 -4.90 10.31 -3.96
CA THR A 454 -3.52 10.71 -4.22
C THR A 454 -2.65 10.60 -2.96
N LEU A 455 -3.18 10.99 -1.80
CA LEU A 455 -2.47 10.82 -0.51
C LEU A 455 -2.28 9.36 -0.15
N HIS A 456 -3.30 8.51 -0.35
CA HIS A 456 -3.19 7.06 -0.08
C HIS A 456 -2.06 6.43 -0.90
N LYS A 457 -1.95 6.76 -2.19
CA LYS A 457 -0.86 6.30 -3.06
C LYS A 457 0.50 6.85 -2.64
N LYS A 458 0.56 8.15 -2.37
CA LYS A 458 1.80 8.82 -1.93
C LYS A 458 2.40 8.18 -0.68
N TYR A 459 1.57 7.76 0.26
CA TYR A 459 2.01 7.14 1.52
C TYR A 459 1.99 5.61 1.50
N HIS A 460 1.74 4.98 0.33
CA HIS A 460 1.69 3.52 0.14
C HIS A 460 0.69 2.82 1.07
N VAL A 461 -0.43 3.48 1.35
CA VAL A 461 -1.53 2.96 2.17
C VAL A 461 -2.81 2.67 1.36
N SER A 462 -2.73 2.72 0.03
CA SER A 462 -3.86 2.43 -0.86
C SER A 462 -4.28 0.98 -0.71
N TRP A 463 -5.54 0.77 -0.33
CA TRP A 463 -6.12 -0.56 -0.21
C TRP A 463 -6.13 -1.29 -1.57
N GLU A 464 -6.46 -0.58 -2.65
CA GLU A 464 -6.50 -1.14 -4.00
C GLU A 464 -5.11 -1.64 -4.44
N GLU A 465 -4.05 -0.89 -4.15
CA GLU A 465 -2.68 -1.30 -4.48
C GLU A 465 -2.27 -2.54 -3.66
N GLN A 466 -2.60 -2.57 -2.37
CA GLN A 466 -2.33 -3.73 -1.52
C GLN A 466 -3.12 -4.96 -1.96
N ASN A 467 -4.42 -4.80 -2.26
CA ASN A 467 -5.23 -5.89 -2.79
C ASN A 467 -4.70 -6.39 -4.13
N ALA A 468 -4.33 -5.47 -5.05
CA ALA A 468 -3.73 -5.82 -6.35
C ALA A 468 -2.42 -6.59 -6.20
N TYR A 469 -1.60 -6.25 -5.19
CA TYR A 469 -0.39 -7.02 -4.87
C TYR A 469 -0.72 -8.48 -4.53
N TYR A 470 -1.65 -8.72 -3.58
CA TYR A 470 -2.05 -10.09 -3.23
C TYR A 470 -2.63 -10.84 -4.41
N VAL A 471 -3.51 -10.21 -5.18
CA VAL A 471 -4.11 -10.79 -6.37
C VAL A 471 -3.03 -11.20 -7.37
N SER A 472 -2.08 -10.32 -7.68
CA SER A 472 -0.99 -10.61 -8.62
C SER A 472 -0.11 -11.78 -8.16
N GLN A 473 0.19 -11.85 -6.86
CA GLN A 473 0.99 -12.94 -6.30
C GLN A 473 0.25 -14.29 -6.34
N LEU A 474 -1.05 -14.28 -6.06
CA LEU A 474 -1.88 -15.49 -6.12
C LEU A 474 -2.07 -15.96 -7.56
N GLU A 475 -2.37 -15.06 -8.50
CA GLU A 475 -2.52 -15.39 -9.92
C GLU A 475 -1.22 -15.96 -10.50
N ALA A 476 -0.08 -15.35 -10.21
CA ALA A 476 1.23 -15.83 -10.69
C ALA A 476 1.55 -17.26 -10.22
N LYS A 477 1.05 -17.66 -9.04
CA LYS A 477 1.32 -18.99 -8.47
C LYS A 477 0.29 -20.05 -8.85
N TRP A 478 -0.98 -19.66 -9.01
CA TRP A 478 -2.10 -20.59 -9.12
C TRP A 478 -2.63 -20.74 -10.54
N GLU A 479 -2.41 -19.78 -11.41
CA GLU A 479 -2.83 -19.82 -12.81
C GLU A 479 -2.15 -20.96 -13.61
N PRO A 480 -0.83 -21.22 -13.48
CA PRO A 480 -0.20 -22.33 -14.18
C PRO A 480 -0.82 -23.71 -13.88
N PHE A 481 -1.24 -23.91 -12.63
CA PHE A 481 -1.89 -25.17 -12.22
C PHE A 481 -3.29 -25.34 -12.80
N HIS A 482 -3.95 -24.25 -13.13
CA HIS A 482 -5.31 -24.30 -13.68
C HIS A 482 -5.30 -24.65 -15.16
N ASN A 483 -4.34 -24.14 -15.92
CA ASN A 483 -4.18 -24.44 -17.35
C ASN A 483 -3.76 -25.90 -17.58
N HIS A 484 -2.96 -26.48 -16.70
CA HIS A 484 -2.62 -27.90 -16.76
C HIS A 484 -3.79 -28.83 -16.42
N ARG A 485 -4.79 -28.37 -15.68
CA ARG A 485 -5.97 -29.18 -15.31
C ARG A 485 -6.96 -29.35 -16.47
N SER A 486 -6.96 -28.46 -17.45
CA SER A 486 -7.81 -28.56 -18.64
C SER A 486 -7.29 -29.55 -19.68
N GLU A 487 -6.02 -29.93 -19.61
CA GLU A 487 -5.38 -30.85 -20.56
C GLU A 487 -5.21 -32.28 -20.03
N SER A 488 -5.23 -32.49 -18.71
CA SER A 488 -5.16 -33.82 -18.11
C SER A 488 -6.51 -34.30 -17.62
N THR A 489 -7.32 -34.78 -18.54
CA THR A 489 -8.43 -35.70 -18.24
C THR A 489 -7.89 -36.95 -17.57
N PHE A 490 -8.39 -37.19 -16.33
CA PHE A 490 -8.35 -38.48 -15.65
C PHE A 490 -6.98 -39.06 -15.28
N ASP A 491 -6.50 -38.71 -14.09
CA ASP A 491 -5.74 -39.68 -13.32
C ASP A 491 -6.18 -39.64 -11.84
N PHE A 492 -7.03 -40.56 -11.47
CA PHE A 492 -7.47 -40.82 -10.09
C PHE A 492 -6.40 -41.61 -9.32
N GLY A 493 -5.16 -41.13 -9.32
CA GLY A 493 -4.09 -41.69 -8.50
C GLY A 493 -3.89 -40.82 -7.25
N GLY A 494 -4.30 -41.31 -6.08
CA GLY A 494 -4.37 -40.61 -4.80
C GLY A 494 -3.07 -40.02 -4.22
N THR A 495 -2.01 -39.90 -4.99
CA THR A 495 -0.73 -39.32 -4.57
C THR A 495 -0.54 -37.90 -5.07
N ARG A 496 -1.32 -37.42 -6.04
CA ARG A 496 -1.19 -36.03 -6.59
C ARG A 496 -2.10 -34.99 -5.95
N ALA A 497 -3.07 -35.40 -5.16
CA ALA A 497 -3.94 -34.44 -4.44
C ALA A 497 -3.16 -33.57 -3.42
N ASN A 498 -2.08 -34.10 -2.85
CA ASN A 498 -1.23 -33.35 -1.91
C ASN A 498 -0.27 -32.34 -2.59
N THR A 499 -0.05 -32.45 -3.89
CA THR A 499 0.79 -31.50 -4.65
C THR A 499 0.02 -30.26 -5.15
N TYR A 500 -1.30 -30.26 -5.09
CA TYR A 500 -2.12 -29.12 -5.52
C TYR A 500 -2.06 -27.90 -4.60
N TRP A 501 -1.80 -28.12 -3.34
CA TRP A 501 -1.64 -27.06 -2.34
C TRP A 501 -0.16 -26.78 -2.09
N GLY A 502 0.66 -27.17 -3.02
CA GLY A 502 2.06 -26.90 -3.13
C GLY A 502 2.75 -26.53 -1.83
N GLU A 503 3.81 -26.07 -1.70
CA GLU A 503 4.57 -25.72 -0.50
C GLU A 503 3.73 -24.87 0.49
N ASP A 504 3.95 -25.04 1.79
CA ASP A 504 3.36 -24.25 2.90
C ASP A 504 3.31 -22.73 2.65
N LYS A 505 4.21 -22.21 1.81
CA LYS A 505 4.27 -20.80 1.42
C LYS A 505 3.04 -20.31 0.65
N ASP A 506 2.42 -21.15 -0.14
CA ASP A 506 1.27 -20.76 -0.97
C ASP A 506 -0.02 -20.76 -0.16
N ARG A 507 -0.14 -21.69 0.78
CA ARG A 507 -1.22 -21.71 1.78
C ARG A 507 -1.14 -20.47 2.66
N MET A 508 0.07 -20.09 3.12
CA MET A 508 0.30 -18.88 3.89
C MET A 508 -0.04 -17.60 3.11
N LEU A 509 0.20 -17.57 1.80
CA LEU A 509 -0.17 -16.41 0.98
C LEU A 509 -1.70 -16.27 0.88
N ALA A 510 -2.40 -17.38 0.65
CA ALA A 510 -3.86 -17.41 0.63
C ALA A 510 -4.47 -16.99 1.98
N PHE A 511 -3.93 -17.52 3.08
CA PHE A 511 -4.32 -17.12 4.43
C PHE A 511 -4.09 -15.63 4.66
N SER A 512 -2.89 -15.11 4.35
CA SER A 512 -2.57 -13.70 4.53
C SER A 512 -3.48 -12.78 3.70
N PHE A 513 -3.88 -13.21 2.49
CA PHE A 513 -4.83 -12.48 1.66
C PHE A 513 -6.24 -12.41 2.30
N LEU A 514 -6.76 -13.54 2.77
CA LEU A 514 -8.06 -13.56 3.44
C LEU A 514 -8.03 -12.78 4.76
N ARG A 515 -6.95 -12.89 5.51
CA ARG A 515 -6.75 -12.11 6.73
C ARG A 515 -6.62 -10.61 6.43
N PHE A 516 -5.92 -10.22 5.37
CA PHE A 516 -5.87 -8.82 4.91
C PHE A 516 -7.27 -8.27 4.67
N ARG A 517 -8.12 -9.02 3.98
CA ARG A 517 -9.50 -8.63 3.73
C ARG A 517 -10.32 -8.52 5.03
N GLU A 518 -10.19 -9.48 5.93
CA GLU A 518 -10.87 -9.44 7.24
C GLU A 518 -10.42 -8.25 8.08
N GLU A 519 -9.12 -7.99 8.21
CA GLU A 519 -8.57 -6.88 8.99
C GLU A 519 -8.97 -5.51 8.43
N THR A 520 -9.08 -5.40 7.13
CA THR A 520 -9.48 -4.16 6.45
C THR A 520 -10.99 -3.98 6.33
N GLY A 521 -11.78 -4.87 6.95
CA GLY A 521 -13.24 -4.81 6.93
C GLY A 521 -13.84 -4.99 5.54
N MET A 522 -13.11 -5.62 4.61
CA MET A 522 -13.64 -5.86 3.27
C MET A 522 -14.52 -7.09 3.23
N PRO A 523 -15.66 -7.02 2.55
CA PRO A 523 -16.58 -8.15 2.42
C PRO A 523 -15.90 -9.35 1.79
N PHE A 524 -16.18 -10.53 2.33
CA PHE A 524 -15.66 -11.80 1.80
C PHE A 524 -16.38 -12.21 0.51
N PHE A 525 -17.67 -11.89 0.42
CA PHE A 525 -18.58 -12.36 -0.62
C PHE A 525 -19.17 -11.25 -1.49
N VAL A 526 -18.86 -9.96 -1.25
CA VAL A 526 -19.29 -8.92 -2.19
C VAL A 526 -18.63 -9.22 -3.52
N ARG A 527 -19.40 -9.87 -4.37
CA ARG A 527 -19.01 -10.15 -5.74
C ARG A 527 -18.81 -8.81 -6.42
N SER A 528 -17.62 -8.56 -6.93
CA SER A 528 -17.46 -7.58 -7.97
C SER A 528 -18.31 -8.09 -9.13
N VAL A 529 -19.47 -7.48 -9.35
CA VAL A 529 -20.28 -7.76 -10.52
C VAL A 529 -19.58 -7.13 -11.71
N HIS A 530 -18.47 -7.75 -12.13
CA HIS A 530 -17.89 -7.39 -13.40
C HIS A 530 -18.83 -7.90 -14.49
N SER A 531 -19.43 -6.98 -15.20
CA SER A 531 -20.22 -7.21 -16.40
C SER A 531 -19.44 -7.95 -17.51
N ASN A 532 -18.15 -8.15 -17.36
CA ASN A 532 -17.29 -8.86 -18.29
C ASN A 532 -17.09 -10.31 -17.85
N LYS A 533 -17.84 -11.21 -18.46
CA LYS A 533 -17.75 -12.68 -18.27
C LYS A 533 -16.34 -13.27 -18.49
N LYS A 534 -15.39 -12.52 -19.05
CA LYS A 534 -13.99 -12.95 -19.25
C LYS A 534 -13.08 -12.66 -18.05
N ALA A 535 -13.49 -11.79 -17.13
CA ALA A 535 -12.72 -11.46 -15.94
C ALA A 535 -13.16 -12.28 -14.70
N ALA A 536 -14.22 -13.06 -14.83
CA ALA A 536 -14.71 -13.89 -13.76
C ALA A 536 -13.78 -15.10 -13.60
N CYS A 537 -13.21 -15.25 -12.43
CA CYS A 537 -12.59 -16.45 -11.89
C CYS A 537 -11.06 -16.49 -11.85
N GLY A 538 -10.41 -15.40 -11.52
CA GLY A 538 -9.03 -15.43 -11.05
C GLY A 538 -8.86 -16.27 -9.77
N ALA A 539 -7.65 -16.73 -9.50
CA ALA A 539 -7.37 -17.56 -8.31
C ALA A 539 -7.71 -16.83 -7.00
N ALA A 540 -7.40 -15.54 -6.90
CA ALA A 540 -7.69 -14.71 -5.73
C ALA A 540 -9.20 -14.58 -5.46
N GLU A 541 -10.01 -14.40 -6.49
CA GLU A 541 -11.48 -14.33 -6.35
C GLU A 541 -12.06 -15.65 -5.90
N ARG A 542 -11.58 -16.78 -6.45
CA ARG A 542 -12.01 -18.12 -6.02
C ARG A 542 -11.65 -18.39 -4.57
N ILE A 543 -10.43 -18.02 -4.14
CA ILE A 543 -10.02 -18.14 -2.74
C ILE A 543 -10.95 -17.32 -1.85
N ALA A 544 -11.20 -16.07 -2.20
CA ALA A 544 -12.06 -15.20 -1.41
C ALA A 544 -13.52 -15.65 -1.36
N GLN A 545 -14.02 -16.29 -2.42
CA GLN A 545 -15.42 -16.71 -2.52
C GLN A 545 -15.70 -18.10 -1.94
N TYR A 546 -14.75 -19.02 -2.06
CA TYR A 546 -15.01 -20.43 -1.81
C TYR A 546 -14.10 -21.06 -0.76
N MET A 547 -13.10 -20.35 -0.27
CA MET A 547 -12.16 -20.87 0.72
C MET A 547 -12.33 -20.16 2.06
N PRO A 548 -12.97 -20.75 3.02
CA PRO A 548 -12.96 -20.27 4.38
C PRO A 548 -11.56 -20.42 4.99
N LEU A 549 -11.21 -19.58 5.96
CA LEU A 549 -9.90 -19.62 6.63
C LEU A 549 -9.56 -21.00 7.19
N TRP A 550 -10.54 -21.70 7.77
CA TRP A 550 -10.34 -23.05 8.32
C TRP A 550 -10.00 -24.11 7.27
N ALA A 551 -10.33 -23.90 6.00
CA ALA A 551 -9.93 -24.81 4.92
C ALA A 551 -8.48 -24.60 4.48
N ILE A 552 -7.88 -23.49 4.86
CA ILE A 552 -6.50 -23.11 4.52
C ILE A 552 -5.57 -23.31 5.71
N HIS A 553 -6.10 -23.13 6.93
CA HIS A 553 -5.35 -23.32 8.17
C HIS A 553 -5.02 -24.79 8.41
#